data_a24f4e42660a59cc102dff1592f66469
#
_entry.id   a24f4e42660a59cc102dff1592f66469
#
_cell.length_a   1.000
_cell.length_b   1.000
_cell.length_c   1.000
_cell.angle_alpha   90.00
_cell.angle_beta   90.00
_cell.angle_gamma   90.00
#
_symmetry.space_group_name_H-M   'P 1'
#
loop_
_entity.id
_entity.type
_entity.pdbx_description
1 polymer ?
#
loop_
_entity_poly.entity_id
_entity_poly.type
_entity_poly.pdbx_seq_one_letter_code
_entity_poly.pdbx_strand_id
1 'polypeptide(L)'
;YLNFSKNSKELKYLKKKREDLGGYLPARTPKKSKLQFSTNAYFENFENQSNREMSTTMVFVQLLTNMLRDKKIGQHIVPIVPDEARTFGMDGLFRQFGIYSREGQKYEPEDADKVMWYRESKDGVMLEEGINEAGAFSAWIALATSYANHALPMIPFYIYYSMFGFQRIHDLAWAAGDSRAKGFLLGATSGRTTLNGEGLQHQDGHSHIFAQTIPNCKSYDPCFD
;
A
#
# COMPACT_ATOMS: atom_id res chain seq x y z
N TYR A 1 10.50 -10.55 34.34
CA TYR A 1 11.37 -9.66 33.58
C TYR A 1 12.64 -10.41 33.21
N LEU A 2 12.96 -10.50 31.93
CA LEU A 2 14.22 -11.09 31.44
C LEU A 2 15.37 -10.10 31.72
N ASN A 3 16.23 -10.45 32.68
CA ASN A 3 17.47 -9.69 32.94
C ASN A 3 18.59 -10.27 32.06
N PHE A 4 18.90 -9.62 30.97
CA PHE A 4 20.09 -9.94 30.19
C PHE A 4 21.36 -9.42 30.88
N SER A 5 22.41 -10.22 30.91
CA SER A 5 23.70 -9.71 31.37
C SER A 5 24.15 -8.55 30.47
N LYS A 6 24.81 -7.53 31.04
CA LYS A 6 25.29 -6.36 30.30
C LYS A 6 26.20 -6.71 29.09
N ASN A 7 26.78 -7.91 29.10
CA ASN A 7 27.68 -8.39 28.04
C ASN A 7 27.08 -9.46 27.13
N SER A 8 25.79 -9.76 27.26
CA SER A 8 25.13 -10.75 26.40
C SER A 8 25.18 -10.36 24.92
N LYS A 9 25.19 -11.36 24.04
CA LYS A 9 25.21 -11.15 22.58
C LYS A 9 23.95 -10.44 22.12
N GLU A 10 22.81 -10.74 22.71
CA GLU A 10 21.50 -10.16 22.41
C GLU A 10 21.48 -8.67 22.73
N LEU A 11 22.00 -8.28 23.90
CA LEU A 11 22.04 -6.89 24.31
C LEU A 11 23.03 -6.07 23.47
N LYS A 12 24.17 -6.66 23.08
CA LYS A 12 25.12 -6.02 22.16
C LYS A 12 24.49 -5.82 20.78
N TYR A 13 23.78 -6.83 20.25
CA TYR A 13 23.05 -6.72 19.00
C TYR A 13 21.99 -5.63 19.04
N LEU A 14 21.17 -5.60 20.09
CA LEU A 14 20.14 -4.58 20.27
C LEU A 14 20.74 -3.17 20.31
N LYS A 15 21.81 -2.98 21.10
CA LYS A 15 22.48 -1.67 21.20
C LYS A 15 23.02 -1.22 19.85
N LYS A 16 23.72 -2.12 19.13
CA LYS A 16 24.23 -1.80 17.80
C LYS A 16 23.12 -1.39 16.84
N LYS A 17 22.01 -2.13 16.82
CA LYS A 17 20.85 -1.77 15.96
C LYS A 17 20.24 -0.43 16.34
N ARG A 18 20.17 -0.10 17.62
CA ARG A 18 19.68 1.22 18.07
C ARG A 18 20.63 2.34 17.67
N GLU A 19 21.93 2.11 17.75
CA GLU A 19 22.96 3.07 17.30
C GLU A 19 22.88 3.29 15.78
N ASP A 20 22.76 2.22 15.01
CA ASP A 20 22.58 2.26 13.54
C ASP A 20 21.33 3.07 13.14
N LEU A 21 20.28 3.04 13.97
CA LEU A 21 19.03 3.79 13.80
C LEU A 21 19.06 5.23 14.38
N GLY A 22 20.24 5.73 14.78
CA GLY A 22 20.38 7.09 15.31
C GLY A 22 20.24 7.21 16.82
N GLY A 23 20.30 6.12 17.58
CA GLY A 23 20.32 6.12 19.04
C GLY A 23 19.02 5.64 19.70
N TYR A 24 18.91 5.85 21.00
CA TYR A 24 17.82 5.31 21.82
C TYR A 24 16.51 6.10 21.75
N LEU A 25 16.59 7.36 21.45
CA LEU A 25 15.44 8.20 21.18
C LEU A 25 15.36 8.42 19.69
N PRO A 26 14.21 8.17 19.05
CA PRO A 26 14.06 8.45 17.62
C PRO A 26 14.31 9.93 17.39
N ALA A 27 15.42 10.27 16.76
CA ALA A 27 15.66 11.62 16.29
C ALA A 27 14.75 11.85 15.08
N ARG A 28 13.78 12.74 15.19
CA ARG A 28 13.04 13.24 14.03
C ARG A 28 14.01 13.98 13.14
N THR A 29 14.30 13.43 11.96
CA THR A 29 15.20 14.07 11.02
C THR A 29 14.37 15.02 10.15
N PRO A 30 14.57 16.36 10.26
CA PRO A 30 13.80 17.34 9.49
C PRO A 30 14.26 17.45 8.03
N LYS A 31 15.03 16.49 7.52
CA LYS A 31 15.46 16.51 6.13
C LYS A 31 14.25 16.38 5.22
N LYS A 32 13.85 17.50 4.63
CA LYS A 32 12.80 17.54 3.60
C LYS A 32 13.39 17.01 2.30
N SER A 33 13.23 15.73 2.03
CA SER A 33 13.37 15.21 0.69
C SER A 33 12.12 15.59 -0.10
N LYS A 34 12.27 16.33 -1.19
CA LYS A 34 11.19 16.65 -2.12
C LYS A 34 11.29 15.70 -3.30
N LEU A 35 10.24 14.88 -3.49
CA LEU A 35 10.09 14.15 -4.75
C LEU A 35 9.76 15.15 -5.85
N GLN A 36 10.49 15.07 -6.96
CA GLN A 36 10.21 15.86 -8.16
C GLN A 36 9.64 14.94 -9.23
N PHE A 37 8.42 15.20 -9.66
CA PHE A 37 7.76 14.49 -10.73
C PHE A 37 6.91 15.44 -11.56
N SER A 38 6.67 15.08 -12.82
CA SER A 38 5.79 15.82 -13.72
C SER A 38 4.43 15.12 -13.75
N THR A 39 3.39 15.80 -13.31
CA THR A 39 2.02 15.26 -13.33
C THR A 39 1.49 15.08 -14.75
N ASN A 40 1.82 16.01 -15.66
CA ASN A 40 1.29 16.00 -17.02
C ASN A 40 1.64 14.71 -17.79
N ALA A 41 2.84 14.18 -17.60
CA ALA A 41 3.27 12.96 -18.29
C ALA A 41 2.41 11.72 -17.98
N TYR A 42 1.69 11.71 -16.86
CA TYR A 42 0.82 10.59 -16.47
C TYR A 42 -0.57 10.70 -17.09
N PHE A 43 -1.03 11.92 -17.37
CA PHE A 43 -2.37 12.19 -17.89
C PHE A 43 -2.42 12.20 -19.43
N GLU A 44 -1.32 12.48 -20.12
CA GLU A 44 -1.27 12.50 -21.59
C GLU A 44 -1.77 11.20 -22.24
N ASN A 45 -1.53 10.06 -21.58
CA ASN A 45 -1.99 8.77 -22.07
C ASN A 45 -3.50 8.56 -21.92
N PHE A 46 -4.16 9.28 -21.02
CA PHE A 46 -5.60 9.17 -20.78
C PHE A 46 -6.40 10.13 -21.68
N GLU A 47 -5.87 11.30 -21.98
CA GLU A 47 -6.51 12.30 -22.86
C GLU A 47 -6.77 11.74 -24.27
N ASN A 48 -5.96 10.79 -24.72
CA ASN A 48 -6.04 10.17 -26.03
C ASN A 48 -6.89 8.88 -26.10
N GLN A 49 -7.43 8.40 -24.98
CA GLN A 49 -8.18 7.13 -24.89
C GLN A 49 -9.70 7.29 -24.76
N SER A 50 -10.25 8.45 -25.09
CA SER A 50 -11.64 8.85 -24.87
C SER A 50 -12.74 7.93 -25.43
N ASN A 51 -12.40 6.89 -26.19
CA ASN A 51 -13.38 5.98 -26.82
C ASN A 51 -13.42 4.58 -26.21
N ARG A 52 -12.72 4.31 -25.11
CA ARG A 52 -12.71 3.00 -24.48
C ARG A 52 -13.38 3.03 -23.12
N GLU A 53 -14.48 2.32 -23.01
CA GLU A 53 -15.14 2.13 -21.71
C GLU A 53 -14.22 1.36 -20.74
N MET A 54 -13.91 1.95 -19.61
CA MET A 54 -13.11 1.35 -18.55
C MET A 54 -13.72 1.67 -17.19
N SER A 55 -13.52 0.78 -16.23
CA SER A 55 -13.87 1.09 -14.84
C SER A 55 -12.82 2.04 -14.22
N THR A 56 -13.24 2.86 -13.27
CA THR A 56 -12.35 3.74 -12.52
C THR A 56 -11.21 2.97 -11.84
N THR A 57 -11.46 1.73 -11.41
CA THR A 57 -10.42 0.84 -10.88
C THR A 57 -9.35 0.51 -11.93
N MET A 58 -9.75 0.20 -13.17
CA MET A 58 -8.79 -0.11 -14.24
C MET A 58 -8.00 1.12 -14.68
N VAL A 59 -8.62 2.30 -14.68
CA VAL A 59 -7.92 3.57 -14.93
C VAL A 59 -6.86 3.80 -13.85
N PHE A 60 -7.22 3.59 -12.59
CA PHE A 60 -6.26 3.69 -11.48
C PHE A 60 -5.10 2.69 -11.63
N VAL A 61 -5.36 1.42 -11.98
CA VAL A 61 -4.32 0.41 -12.17
C VAL A 61 -3.37 0.78 -13.30
N GLN A 62 -3.86 1.38 -14.39
CA GLN A 62 -3.03 1.90 -15.46
C GLN A 62 -2.17 3.07 -14.99
N LEU A 63 -2.75 4.02 -14.28
CA LEU A 63 -2.02 5.14 -13.68
C LEU A 63 -0.91 4.64 -12.75
N LEU A 64 -1.24 3.73 -11.84
CA LEU A 64 -0.29 3.12 -10.92
C LEU A 64 0.85 2.41 -11.67
N THR A 65 0.52 1.69 -12.74
CA THR A 65 1.51 1.03 -13.60
C THR A 65 2.48 2.03 -14.21
N ASN A 66 1.97 3.15 -14.73
CA ASN A 66 2.80 4.21 -15.31
C ASN A 66 3.69 4.88 -14.26
N MET A 67 3.15 5.12 -13.06
CA MET A 67 3.90 5.69 -11.94
C MET A 67 5.00 4.74 -11.46
N LEU A 68 4.75 3.43 -11.39
CA LEU A 68 5.74 2.43 -11.01
C LEU A 68 6.88 2.31 -12.02
N ARG A 69 6.63 2.59 -13.30
CA ARG A 69 7.65 2.62 -14.36
C ARG A 69 8.50 3.89 -14.36
N ASP A 70 8.06 4.92 -13.68
CA ASP A 70 8.80 6.17 -13.62
C ASP A 70 10.10 6.00 -12.82
N LYS A 71 11.24 6.31 -13.46
CA LYS A 71 12.56 6.14 -12.87
C LYS A 71 12.83 7.04 -11.66
N LYS A 72 12.07 8.13 -11.48
CA LYS A 72 12.26 9.08 -10.39
C LYS A 72 11.42 8.75 -9.18
N ILE A 73 10.17 8.35 -9.38
CA ILE A 73 9.25 8.10 -8.28
C ILE A 73 8.87 6.64 -8.09
N GLY A 74 9.03 5.79 -9.10
CA GLY A 74 8.59 4.40 -9.05
C GLY A 74 9.16 3.62 -7.87
N GLN A 75 10.43 3.87 -7.53
CA GLN A 75 11.08 3.25 -6.36
C GLN A 75 10.50 3.69 -5.00
N HIS A 76 9.69 4.75 -4.97
CA HIS A 76 9.03 5.25 -3.76
C HIS A 76 7.61 4.75 -3.62
N ILE A 77 7.04 4.16 -4.67
CA ILE A 77 5.65 3.70 -4.71
C ILE A 77 5.57 2.25 -4.27
N VAL A 78 4.70 1.97 -3.33
CA VAL A 78 4.48 0.61 -2.82
C VAL A 78 2.99 0.32 -2.76
N PRO A 79 2.47 -0.50 -3.68
CA PRO A 79 1.13 -1.06 -3.56
C PRO A 79 1.11 -2.11 -2.44
N ILE A 80 0.13 -2.03 -1.57
CA ILE A 80 -0.08 -2.94 -0.45
C ILE A 80 -1.49 -3.50 -0.56
N VAL A 81 -1.60 -4.80 -0.70
CA VAL A 81 -2.88 -5.49 -0.87
C VAL A 81 -3.00 -6.56 0.19
N PRO A 82 -4.03 -6.53 1.04
CA PRO A 82 -4.24 -7.61 1.99
C PRO A 82 -4.57 -8.93 1.30
N ASP A 83 -5.35 -8.88 0.21
CA ASP A 83 -5.72 -10.05 -0.56
C ASP A 83 -6.35 -9.66 -1.91
N GLU A 84 -6.39 -10.62 -2.83
CA GLU A 84 -7.15 -10.56 -4.08
C GLU A 84 -6.77 -9.42 -5.05
N ALA A 85 -5.51 -9.12 -5.20
CA ALA A 85 -5.06 -8.13 -6.18
C ALA A 85 -5.59 -8.41 -7.62
N ARG A 86 -5.86 -9.67 -7.95
CA ARG A 86 -6.47 -10.07 -9.24
C ARG A 86 -7.86 -9.48 -9.44
N THR A 87 -8.69 -9.47 -8.40
CA THR A 87 -10.04 -8.89 -8.47
C THR A 87 -10.02 -7.42 -8.81
N PHE A 88 -8.94 -6.73 -8.45
CA PHE A 88 -8.74 -5.32 -8.79
C PHE A 88 -8.06 -5.12 -10.15
N GLY A 89 -7.83 -6.18 -10.93
CA GLY A 89 -7.16 -6.12 -12.22
C GLY A 89 -5.66 -5.83 -12.12
N MET A 90 -5.04 -6.12 -10.97
CA MET A 90 -3.63 -5.84 -10.69
C MET A 90 -2.68 -6.99 -11.00
N ASP A 91 -3.20 -8.12 -11.47
CA ASP A 91 -2.43 -9.34 -11.78
C ASP A 91 -1.30 -9.09 -12.79
N GLY A 92 -1.48 -8.18 -13.74
CA GLY A 92 -0.42 -7.75 -14.65
C GLY A 92 0.80 -7.13 -13.96
N LEU A 93 0.63 -6.60 -12.74
CA LEU A 93 1.71 -6.03 -11.95
C LEU A 93 2.63 -7.11 -11.36
N PHE A 94 2.12 -8.30 -11.07
CA PHE A 94 2.92 -9.41 -10.54
C PHE A 94 4.07 -9.76 -11.48
N ARG A 95 3.79 -9.84 -12.78
CA ARG A 95 4.81 -10.14 -13.78
C ARG A 95 5.82 -9.00 -13.94
N GLN A 96 5.36 -7.76 -13.90
CA GLN A 96 6.19 -6.60 -14.20
C GLN A 96 7.07 -6.18 -13.01
N PHE A 97 6.51 -6.17 -11.82
CA PHE A 97 7.13 -5.60 -10.62
C PHE A 97 7.38 -6.63 -9.52
N GLY A 98 6.62 -7.73 -9.52
CA GLY A 98 6.73 -8.80 -8.53
C GLY A 98 6.15 -8.45 -7.17
N ILE A 99 5.83 -9.49 -6.43
CA ILE A 99 5.44 -9.44 -5.01
C ILE A 99 6.72 -9.57 -4.18
N TYR A 100 6.86 -8.74 -3.17
CA TYR A 100 8.02 -8.80 -2.30
C TYR A 100 7.99 -10.07 -1.45
N SER A 101 9.08 -10.82 -1.49
CA SER A 101 9.32 -11.94 -0.59
C SER A 101 10.78 -11.93 -0.16
N ARG A 102 11.03 -11.88 1.15
CA ARG A 102 12.40 -11.87 1.72
C ARG A 102 13.25 -13.05 1.25
N GLU A 103 12.60 -14.18 1.08
CA GLU A 103 13.28 -15.44 0.72
C GLU A 103 13.24 -15.71 -0.79
N GLY A 104 12.46 -14.93 -1.54
CA GLY A 104 12.09 -15.23 -2.92
C GLY A 104 11.06 -16.35 -3.01
N GLN A 105 10.64 -16.69 -4.22
CA GLN A 105 9.66 -17.74 -4.45
C GLN A 105 10.31 -19.11 -4.31
N LYS A 106 9.78 -19.95 -3.40
CA LYS A 106 10.29 -21.29 -3.10
C LYS A 106 9.39 -22.42 -3.57
N TYR A 107 8.34 -22.10 -4.27
CA TYR A 107 7.34 -23.04 -4.78
C TYR A 107 6.92 -22.65 -6.20
N GLU A 108 6.38 -23.59 -6.93
CA GLU A 108 5.68 -23.35 -8.19
C GLU A 108 4.18 -23.36 -7.90
N PRO A 109 3.44 -22.32 -8.30
CA PRO A 109 1.99 -22.29 -8.13
C PRO A 109 1.34 -23.45 -8.88
N GLU A 110 0.36 -24.14 -8.28
CA GLU A 110 -0.33 -25.28 -8.89
C GLU A 110 -1.06 -24.91 -10.18
N ASP A 111 -1.42 -23.65 -10.35
CA ASP A 111 -2.14 -23.10 -11.50
C ASP A 111 -1.27 -22.23 -12.41
N ALA A 112 0.05 -22.37 -12.31
CA ALA A 112 1.01 -21.56 -13.08
C ALA A 112 0.76 -21.60 -14.59
N ASP A 113 0.27 -22.73 -15.11
CA ASP A 113 -0.05 -22.92 -16.52
C ASP A 113 -1.40 -22.32 -16.95
N LYS A 114 -2.28 -22.02 -15.99
CA LYS A 114 -3.68 -21.66 -16.24
C LYS A 114 -4.00 -20.21 -15.93
N VAL A 115 -3.25 -19.60 -15.03
CA VAL A 115 -3.49 -18.26 -14.51
C VAL A 115 -2.21 -17.46 -14.59
N MET A 116 -2.34 -16.15 -14.81
CA MET A 116 -1.19 -15.27 -14.97
C MET A 116 -0.16 -15.41 -13.85
N TRP A 117 1.10 -15.29 -14.20
CA TRP A 117 2.27 -15.46 -13.35
C TRP A 117 2.14 -14.78 -11.99
N TYR A 118 1.99 -15.59 -10.97
CA TYR A 118 2.25 -15.19 -9.61
C TYR A 118 3.76 -15.24 -9.37
N ARG A 119 4.37 -14.09 -9.13
CA ARG A 119 5.82 -13.99 -8.99
C ARG A 119 6.19 -13.31 -7.70
N GLU A 120 6.84 -14.04 -6.82
CA GLU A 120 7.51 -13.51 -5.63
C GLU A 120 9.01 -13.31 -5.90
N SER A 121 9.56 -12.19 -5.42
CA SER A 121 10.99 -11.93 -5.53
C SER A 121 11.49 -11.03 -4.41
N LYS A 122 12.81 -11.09 -4.15
CA LYS A 122 13.45 -10.20 -3.17
C LYS A 122 13.39 -8.72 -3.57
N ASP A 123 13.27 -8.48 -4.88
CA ASP A 123 13.16 -7.15 -5.46
C ASP A 123 11.71 -6.79 -5.81
N GLY A 124 10.74 -7.57 -5.33
CA GLY A 124 9.32 -7.30 -5.54
C GLY A 124 8.90 -5.97 -4.92
N VAL A 125 8.01 -5.26 -5.59
CA VAL A 125 7.55 -3.93 -5.20
C VAL A 125 6.21 -3.97 -4.47
N MET A 126 5.38 -4.97 -4.78
CA MET A 126 4.07 -5.12 -4.15
C MET A 126 4.18 -5.87 -2.83
N LEU A 127 3.44 -5.43 -1.82
CA LEU A 127 3.24 -6.17 -0.60
C LEU A 127 1.86 -6.85 -0.64
N GLU A 128 1.84 -8.16 -0.62
CA GLU A 128 0.62 -8.97 -0.53
C GLU A 128 0.68 -9.78 0.77
N GLU A 129 -0.17 -9.39 1.72
CA GLU A 129 -0.06 -9.80 3.13
C GLU A 129 -0.94 -11.03 3.47
N GLY A 130 -1.75 -11.49 2.51
CA GLY A 130 -2.86 -12.39 2.78
C GLY A 130 -4.03 -11.67 3.50
N ILE A 131 -5.10 -12.37 3.81
CA ILE A 131 -6.30 -11.78 4.45
C ILE A 131 -5.96 -11.35 5.88
N ASN A 132 -5.22 -10.25 5.99
CA ASN A 132 -4.75 -9.66 7.23
C ASN A 132 -4.67 -8.13 7.07
N GLU A 133 -5.81 -7.47 7.15
CA GLU A 133 -5.89 -6.02 6.97
C GLU A 133 -5.07 -5.26 8.02
N ALA A 134 -5.01 -5.74 9.25
CA ALA A 134 -4.22 -5.10 10.29
C ALA A 134 -2.71 -5.17 10.01
N GLY A 135 -2.22 -6.30 9.50
CA GLY A 135 -0.81 -6.47 9.08
C GLY A 135 -0.49 -5.57 7.90
N ALA A 136 -1.31 -5.63 6.84
CA ALA A 136 -1.15 -4.82 5.64
C ALA A 136 -1.17 -3.31 5.96
N PHE A 137 -2.08 -2.88 6.83
CA PHE A 137 -2.16 -1.48 7.23
C PHE A 137 -1.01 -1.04 8.14
N SER A 138 -0.47 -1.93 8.95
CA SER A 138 0.74 -1.67 9.74
C SER A 138 1.96 -1.45 8.84
N ALA A 139 2.11 -2.24 7.78
CA ALA A 139 3.13 -2.02 6.75
C ALA A 139 2.92 -0.66 6.05
N TRP A 140 1.67 -0.31 5.74
CA TRP A 140 1.34 1.01 5.18
C TRP A 140 1.74 2.15 6.13
N ILE A 141 1.44 2.07 7.43
CA ILE A 141 1.85 3.09 8.42
C ILE A 141 3.37 3.25 8.45
N ALA A 142 4.10 2.15 8.45
CA ALA A 142 5.56 2.17 8.47
C ALA A 142 6.13 2.93 7.25
N LEU A 143 5.62 2.67 6.06
CA LEU A 143 5.99 3.38 4.84
C LEU A 143 5.51 4.83 4.83
N ALA A 144 4.27 5.07 5.24
CA ALA A 144 3.64 6.39 5.25
C ALA A 144 4.28 7.37 6.25
N THR A 145 5.02 6.87 7.24
CA THR A 145 5.77 7.67 8.23
C THR A 145 7.27 7.68 7.99
N SER A 146 7.78 6.94 7.02
CA SER A 146 9.21 6.79 6.74
C SER A 146 9.90 8.13 6.40
N TYR A 147 9.16 9.09 5.84
CA TYR A 147 9.68 10.43 5.56
C TYR A 147 10.16 11.14 6.84
N ALA A 148 9.52 10.88 7.98
CA ALA A 148 9.87 11.49 9.25
C ALA A 148 10.91 10.67 10.02
N ASN A 149 10.83 9.33 9.93
CA ASN A 149 11.68 8.42 10.68
C ASN A 149 13.04 8.18 10.00
N HIS A 150 13.06 8.15 8.67
CA HIS A 150 14.22 7.75 7.87
C HIS A 150 14.64 8.78 6.81
N ALA A 151 13.98 9.95 6.76
CA ALA A 151 14.13 10.93 5.69
C ALA A 151 13.92 10.32 4.27
N LEU A 152 13.15 9.24 4.19
CA LEU A 152 12.82 8.51 2.97
C LEU A 152 11.33 8.72 2.66
N PRO A 153 10.97 9.59 1.71
CA PRO A 153 9.58 9.77 1.34
C PRO A 153 9.08 8.58 0.52
N MET A 154 8.19 7.79 1.11
CA MET A 154 7.49 6.71 0.41
C MET A 154 6.05 7.13 0.07
N ILE A 155 5.47 6.51 -0.95
CA ILE A 155 4.11 6.72 -1.44
C ILE A 155 3.39 5.37 -1.39
N PRO A 156 2.90 4.94 -0.23
CA PRO A 156 2.19 3.70 -0.12
C PRO A 156 0.73 3.85 -0.54
N PHE A 157 0.24 2.84 -1.25
CA PHE A 157 -1.16 2.67 -1.63
C PHE A 157 -1.70 1.44 -0.93
N TYR A 158 -2.61 1.61 0.01
CA TYR A 158 -3.35 0.51 0.63
C TYR A 158 -4.62 0.26 -0.17
N ILE A 159 -4.67 -0.89 -0.83
CA ILE A 159 -5.73 -1.25 -1.78
C ILE A 159 -6.49 -2.45 -1.23
N TYR A 160 -7.78 -2.30 -1.00
CA TYR A 160 -8.58 -3.24 -0.24
C TYR A 160 -10.03 -3.29 -0.74
N TYR A 161 -10.76 -4.32 -0.34
CA TYR A 161 -12.21 -4.32 -0.45
C TYR A 161 -12.80 -3.23 0.45
N SER A 162 -13.52 -2.30 -0.13
CA SER A 162 -14.03 -1.12 0.57
C SER A 162 -14.77 -1.48 1.87
N MET A 163 -15.63 -2.50 1.82
CA MET A 163 -16.39 -2.95 2.98
C MET A 163 -15.52 -3.39 4.17
N PHE A 164 -14.34 -3.95 3.91
CA PHE A 164 -13.46 -4.48 4.96
C PHE A 164 -12.37 -3.51 5.42
N GLY A 165 -12.24 -2.35 4.77
CA GLY A 165 -11.26 -1.35 5.10
C GLY A 165 -11.44 -0.75 6.49
N PHE A 166 -12.08 0.41 6.57
CA PHE A 166 -12.26 1.12 7.84
C PHE A 166 -12.91 0.30 8.95
N GLN A 167 -13.74 -0.67 8.62
CA GLN A 167 -14.36 -1.53 9.63
C GLN A 167 -13.33 -2.37 10.41
N ARG A 168 -12.21 -2.74 9.75
CA ARG A 168 -11.17 -3.58 10.36
C ARG A 168 -9.93 -2.81 10.81
N ILE A 169 -9.69 -1.62 10.24
CA ILE A 169 -8.46 -0.86 10.48
C ILE A 169 -8.69 0.55 11.05
N HIS A 170 -9.91 0.87 11.48
CA HIS A 170 -10.26 2.23 11.89
C HIS A 170 -9.37 2.77 13.01
N ASP A 171 -9.09 1.97 14.04
CA ASP A 171 -8.16 2.36 15.11
C ASP A 171 -6.74 2.63 14.59
N LEU A 172 -6.27 1.81 13.66
CA LEU A 172 -4.97 2.02 13.03
C LEU A 172 -4.97 3.26 12.13
N ALA A 173 -6.10 3.55 11.48
CA ALA A 173 -6.24 4.77 10.67
C ALA A 173 -6.20 6.04 11.55
N TRP A 174 -6.78 6.00 12.74
CA TRP A 174 -6.63 7.05 13.75
C TRP A 174 -5.17 7.21 14.18
N ALA A 175 -4.49 6.12 14.51
CA ALA A 175 -3.07 6.13 14.85
C ALA A 175 -2.21 6.67 13.70
N ALA A 176 -2.56 6.35 12.48
CA ALA A 176 -1.92 6.90 11.27
C ALA A 176 -2.13 8.41 11.16
N GLY A 177 -3.35 8.89 11.42
CA GLY A 177 -3.67 10.31 11.48
C GLY A 177 -2.83 11.05 12.51
N ASP A 178 -2.75 10.54 13.72
CA ASP A 178 -1.92 11.07 14.81
C ASP A 178 -0.43 11.11 14.43
N SER A 179 0.04 10.07 13.76
CA SER A 179 1.43 9.96 13.31
C SER A 179 1.72 10.82 12.08
N ARG A 180 0.72 11.52 11.54
CA ARG A 180 0.80 12.29 10.30
C ARG A 180 1.31 11.46 9.11
N ALA A 181 0.82 10.23 9.02
CA ALA A 181 1.10 9.34 7.90
C ALA A 181 0.68 9.96 6.56
N LYS A 182 1.41 9.66 5.50
CA LYS A 182 1.17 10.18 4.15
C LYS A 182 1.07 9.02 3.18
N GLY A 183 -0.08 8.89 2.53
CA GLY A 183 -0.32 7.84 1.55
C GLY A 183 -1.78 7.79 1.14
N PHE A 184 -2.15 6.75 0.41
CA PHE A 184 -3.45 6.60 -0.17
C PHE A 184 -4.15 5.33 0.35
N LEU A 185 -5.43 5.43 0.60
CA LEU A 185 -6.32 4.35 0.98
C LEU A 185 -7.36 4.20 -0.14
N LEU A 186 -7.40 3.05 -0.78
CA LEU A 186 -8.22 2.82 -1.97
C LEU A 186 -9.18 1.67 -1.72
N GLY A 187 -10.42 1.99 -1.45
CA GLY A 187 -11.50 1.02 -1.35
C GLY A 187 -12.05 0.68 -2.74
N ALA A 188 -11.86 -0.55 -3.18
CA ALA A 188 -12.41 -1.06 -4.42
C ALA A 188 -13.67 -1.88 -4.16
N THR A 189 -14.44 -2.19 -5.21
CA THR A 189 -15.68 -2.98 -5.11
C THR A 189 -16.68 -2.44 -4.07
N SER A 190 -17.04 -1.17 -4.18
CA SER A 190 -17.84 -0.47 -3.17
C SER A 190 -19.33 -0.34 -3.48
N GLY A 191 -19.75 -0.56 -4.71
CA GLY A 191 -21.12 -0.29 -5.14
C GLY A 191 -22.17 -1.22 -4.55
N ARG A 192 -23.18 -0.67 -3.85
CA ARG A 192 -24.29 -1.46 -3.31
C ARG A 192 -25.14 -2.13 -4.37
N THR A 193 -25.42 -1.42 -5.46
CA THR A 193 -26.26 -1.93 -6.54
C THR A 193 -25.50 -2.90 -7.46
N THR A 194 -24.24 -2.64 -7.72
CA THR A 194 -23.40 -3.47 -8.58
C THR A 194 -22.97 -4.78 -7.92
N LEU A 195 -22.98 -4.81 -6.57
CA LEU A 195 -22.56 -5.97 -5.76
C LEU A 195 -23.71 -6.69 -5.04
N ASN A 196 -24.94 -6.44 -5.44
CA ASN A 196 -26.10 -7.06 -4.77
C ASN A 196 -26.10 -8.58 -4.84
N GLY A 197 -25.53 -9.18 -5.89
CA GLY A 197 -25.36 -10.62 -6.05
C GLY A 197 -24.32 -11.26 -5.11
N GLU A 198 -23.40 -10.46 -4.58
CA GLU A 198 -22.34 -10.91 -3.66
C GLU A 198 -22.78 -10.83 -2.18
N GLY A 199 -23.86 -10.13 -1.89
CA GLY A 199 -24.42 -9.96 -0.56
C GLY A 199 -23.86 -8.78 0.23
N LEU A 200 -24.40 -8.57 1.43
CA LEU A 200 -24.13 -7.40 2.27
C LEU A 200 -22.66 -7.25 2.66
N GLN A 201 -21.91 -8.33 2.74
CA GLN A 201 -20.50 -8.31 3.12
C GLN A 201 -19.60 -7.55 2.13
N HIS A 202 -20.07 -7.28 0.92
CA HIS A 202 -19.33 -6.51 -0.08
C HIS A 202 -19.95 -5.13 -0.37
N GLN A 203 -21.10 -4.83 0.22
CA GLN A 203 -21.84 -3.60 -0.05
C GLN A 203 -21.46 -2.50 0.94
N ASP A 204 -20.39 -1.77 0.65
CA ASP A 204 -19.98 -0.64 1.47
C ASP A 204 -20.92 0.58 1.30
N GLY A 205 -21.11 1.28 2.38
CA GLY A 205 -21.84 2.55 2.43
C GLY A 205 -21.41 3.40 3.63
N HIS A 206 -20.33 3.03 4.29
CA HIS A 206 -19.91 3.59 5.58
C HIS A 206 -18.51 4.21 5.53
N SER A 207 -17.67 3.85 4.57
CA SER A 207 -16.25 4.25 4.56
C SER A 207 -16.06 5.76 4.59
N HIS A 208 -16.89 6.53 3.89
CA HIS A 208 -16.83 7.99 3.94
C HIS A 208 -17.17 8.57 5.31
N ILE A 209 -18.12 7.95 6.02
CA ILE A 209 -18.49 8.35 7.39
C ILE A 209 -17.31 8.14 8.33
N PHE A 210 -16.67 6.98 8.25
CA PHE A 210 -15.49 6.68 9.06
C PHE A 210 -14.31 7.59 8.70
N ALA A 211 -14.04 7.82 7.43
CA ALA A 211 -12.99 8.73 6.99
C ALA A 211 -13.15 10.15 7.54
N GLN A 212 -14.38 10.65 7.60
CA GLN A 212 -14.69 11.98 8.13
C GLN A 212 -14.39 12.13 9.62
N THR A 213 -14.34 11.05 10.37
CA THR A 213 -13.97 11.09 11.80
C THR A 213 -12.50 11.38 12.02
N ILE A 214 -11.64 11.17 11.02
CA ILE A 214 -10.19 11.38 11.09
C ILE A 214 -9.85 12.75 10.49
N PRO A 215 -9.42 13.74 11.30
CA PRO A 215 -9.34 15.14 10.89
C PRO A 215 -8.45 15.43 9.67
N ASN A 216 -7.43 14.61 9.44
CA ASN A 216 -6.48 14.77 8.33
C ASN A 216 -6.66 13.72 7.23
N CYS A 217 -7.75 12.99 7.22
CA CYS A 217 -8.15 12.11 6.14
C CYS A 217 -9.09 12.85 5.19
N LYS A 218 -8.74 12.90 3.91
CA LYS A 218 -9.59 13.44 2.85
C LYS A 218 -10.17 12.30 2.05
N SER A 219 -11.48 12.25 1.89
CA SER A 219 -12.16 11.21 1.14
C SER A 219 -12.71 11.72 -0.19
N TYR A 220 -12.64 10.88 -1.20
CA TYR A 220 -13.11 11.12 -2.57
C TYR A 220 -13.88 9.91 -3.07
N ASP A 221 -14.86 10.13 -3.91
CA ASP A 221 -15.63 9.10 -4.60
C ASP A 221 -15.68 9.43 -6.11
N PRO A 222 -14.63 9.05 -6.87
CA PRO A 222 -14.55 9.37 -8.29
C PRO A 222 -15.57 8.52 -9.07
N CYS A 223 -16.44 9.19 -9.80
CA CYS A 223 -17.47 8.57 -10.65
C CYS A 223 -17.06 8.44 -12.11
N PHE A 224 -16.08 9.22 -12.54
CA PHE A 224 -15.59 9.30 -13.92
C PHE A 224 -14.08 9.16 -13.94
N ASP A 225 -13.58 8.65 -15.06
CA ASP A 225 -12.14 8.50 -15.38
C ASP A 225 -11.52 9.81 -15.90
#